data_b0b7f6d4d8660decd4da82bbca074527
#
_entry.id   b0b7f6d4d8660decd4da82bbca074527
#
_cell.length_a   1.000
_cell.length_b   1.000
_cell.length_c   1.000
_cell.angle_alpha   90.00
_cell.angle_beta   90.00
_cell.angle_gamma   90.00
#
_symmetry.space_group_name_H-M   'P 1'
#
loop_
_entity.id
_entity.type
_entity.pdbx_description
1 polymer ?
#
loop_
_entity_poly.entity_id
_entity_poly.type
_entity_poly.pdbx_seq_one_letter_code
_entity_poly.pdbx_strand_id
1 'polypeptide(L)'
;MEYTIGDPSSHLLNKKIFYDKVNSDKLKFIDFLLEGNAFSSLKTSFEENILNNYSKREIQLVIVYASKKKIGDEHRNLVQNVCYLDYSIVKYFQVISKIIKKSAKYEFFDFLKLDFDKIGESIKRSSLTPTEQFQGHILPEERSCFQAGFKIVTFYMDANALLKRAYVLRNDGWRNFGNVELYQRLLISKKIKAMRKYLHEQSRVFVNNIIVTLSSKHIKLYDKDKNLLTVDSSGCIKEADTKAQPALIEIENKPNIIGIIDGQHRSYAYHEGDDVYEETIQKLRTIQNLLVTGILYPENITTEARLRFEAKLFLEINATQQGASSSLKQTIENILNPNSSTAIAKHIITKLNESGPLLDKFEEHWYESDKIKTASIISFGLKPLIKFSGSDSLFKLWNNSQKEKLLEKEFNDQLLNEYKEFCVNEIRNLLIGFSANITKENWAISRKNSTAILSVTTINGLINCLRFLIENNKTGDSNYYRKCFEKISGFNFKSFKSSQYRKMGESIYKECFIE
;
A
#
# COMPACT_ATOMS: atom_id res chain seq x y z
N MET A 1 -0.11 -2.52 24.57
CA MET A 1 -0.29 -1.52 23.51
C MET A 1 -0.87 -0.27 24.14
N GLU A 2 -0.27 0.88 23.85
CA GLU A 2 -0.75 2.18 24.30
C GLU A 2 -1.19 3.03 23.10
N TYR A 3 -2.31 3.75 23.22
CA TYR A 3 -2.86 4.58 22.15
C TYR A 3 -3.18 5.98 22.67
N THR A 4 -2.73 7.01 21.97
CA THR A 4 -3.01 8.41 22.31
C THR A 4 -3.70 9.13 21.15
N ILE A 5 -4.60 10.06 21.51
CA ILE A 5 -5.20 11.04 20.58
C ILE A 5 -4.60 12.43 20.79
N GLY A 6 -3.88 12.62 21.88
CA GLY A 6 -3.22 13.85 22.26
C GLY A 6 -1.91 14.10 21.51
N ASP A 7 -1.09 15.02 22.04
CA ASP A 7 0.24 15.27 21.51
C ASP A 7 1.21 14.13 21.85
N PRO A 8 1.85 13.49 20.86
CA PRO A 8 2.78 12.40 21.10
C PRO A 8 3.98 12.78 21.95
N SER A 9 4.53 13.98 21.78
CA SER A 9 5.73 14.42 22.50
C SER A 9 5.51 14.48 24.01
N SER A 10 4.48 15.16 24.45
CA SER A 10 4.15 15.26 25.87
C SER A 10 3.77 13.91 26.47
N HIS A 11 3.04 13.09 25.71
CA HIS A 11 2.64 11.76 26.18
C HIS A 11 3.84 10.82 26.34
N LEU A 12 4.76 10.79 25.36
CA LEU A 12 5.99 9.98 25.42
C LEU A 12 6.92 10.43 26.55
N LEU A 13 7.10 11.73 26.75
CA LEU A 13 7.89 12.27 27.86
C LEU A 13 7.37 11.79 29.21
N ASN A 14 6.07 11.87 29.42
CA ASN A 14 5.43 11.44 30.67
C ASN A 14 5.55 9.93 30.91
N LYS A 15 5.69 9.13 29.86
CA LYS A 15 5.75 7.67 29.93
C LYS A 15 7.16 7.09 29.78
N LYS A 16 8.15 7.90 29.41
CA LYS A 16 9.51 7.44 29.12
C LYS A 16 10.10 6.60 30.23
N ILE A 17 10.05 7.09 31.46
CA ILE A 17 10.61 6.38 32.63
C ILE A 17 9.94 5.00 32.82
N PHE A 18 8.63 4.92 32.56
CA PHE A 18 7.90 3.65 32.64
C PHE A 18 8.34 2.68 31.53
N TYR A 19 8.44 3.16 30.29
CA TYR A 19 8.90 2.31 29.16
C TYR A 19 10.34 1.83 29.35
N ASP A 20 11.23 2.69 29.83
CA ASP A 20 12.62 2.34 30.13
C ASP A 20 12.70 1.27 31.22
N LYS A 21 11.87 1.36 32.27
CA LYS A 21 11.77 0.35 33.32
C LYS A 21 11.26 -0.99 32.79
N VAL A 22 10.22 -1.00 31.96
CA VAL A 22 9.67 -2.23 31.36
C VAL A 22 10.70 -2.89 30.43
N ASN A 23 11.42 -2.10 29.66
CA ASN A 23 12.45 -2.62 28.75
C ASN A 23 13.69 -3.13 29.49
N SER A 24 14.05 -2.53 30.64
CA SER A 24 15.23 -2.95 31.41
C SER A 24 14.99 -4.20 32.25
N ASP A 25 13.77 -4.41 32.76
CA ASP A 25 13.42 -5.57 33.59
C ASP A 25 12.00 -6.06 33.32
N LYS A 26 11.88 -6.92 32.31
CA LYS A 26 10.60 -7.53 31.93
C LYS A 26 10.01 -8.44 33.03
N LEU A 27 10.85 -9.10 33.81
CA LEU A 27 10.38 -10.02 34.86
C LEU A 27 9.69 -9.23 35.97
N LYS A 28 10.28 -8.15 36.39
CA LYS A 28 9.69 -7.25 37.38
C LYS A 28 8.37 -6.63 36.90
N PHE A 29 8.26 -6.33 35.61
CA PHE A 29 7.00 -5.86 35.05
C PHE A 29 5.92 -6.94 35.03
N ILE A 30 6.28 -8.20 34.70
CA ILE A 30 5.36 -9.34 34.77
C ILE A 30 4.90 -9.58 36.21
N ASP A 31 5.81 -9.52 37.16
CA ASP A 31 5.48 -9.66 38.60
C ASP A 31 4.52 -8.55 39.05
N PHE A 32 4.76 -7.30 38.67
CA PHE A 32 3.86 -6.18 38.92
C PHE A 32 2.43 -6.41 38.36
N LEU A 33 2.31 -6.97 37.16
CA LEU A 33 1.00 -7.31 36.57
C LEU A 33 0.26 -8.41 37.34
N LEU A 34 1.01 -9.31 37.98
CA LEU A 34 0.46 -10.47 38.71
C LEU A 34 0.12 -10.14 40.18
N GLU A 35 0.84 -9.19 40.79
CA GLU A 35 0.68 -8.82 42.22
C GLU A 35 -0.51 -7.89 42.46
N GLY A 36 -0.92 -7.09 41.47
CA GLY A 36 -1.92 -6.05 41.62
C GLY A 36 -3.35 -6.52 41.35
N ASN A 37 -4.33 -6.02 42.12
CA ASN A 37 -5.76 -6.23 41.86
C ASN A 37 -6.29 -5.34 40.72
N ALA A 38 -5.52 -4.33 40.28
CA ALA A 38 -5.93 -3.38 39.26
C ALA A 38 -6.17 -4.01 37.88
N PHE A 39 -5.61 -5.20 37.62
CA PHE A 39 -5.68 -5.91 36.35
C PHE A 39 -6.21 -7.35 36.50
N SER A 40 -7.17 -7.59 37.38
CA SER A 40 -7.66 -8.93 37.73
C SER A 40 -8.05 -9.80 36.53
N SER A 41 -8.79 -9.25 35.56
CA SER A 41 -9.18 -9.99 34.33
C SER A 41 -7.99 -10.28 33.43
N LEU A 42 -7.02 -9.37 33.34
CA LEU A 42 -5.77 -9.59 32.59
C LEU A 42 -4.90 -10.63 33.27
N LYS A 43 -4.81 -10.58 34.61
CA LYS A 43 -4.06 -11.56 35.42
C LYS A 43 -4.56 -12.96 35.17
N THR A 44 -5.87 -13.22 35.35
CA THR A 44 -6.47 -14.53 35.15
C THR A 44 -6.19 -15.05 33.73
N SER A 45 -6.48 -14.21 32.72
CA SER A 45 -6.22 -14.59 31.34
C SER A 45 -4.73 -14.85 31.04
N PHE A 46 -3.83 -14.11 31.66
CA PHE A 46 -2.40 -14.26 31.49
C PHE A 46 -1.89 -15.55 32.18
N GLU A 47 -2.38 -15.83 33.39
CA GLU A 47 -2.07 -17.07 34.11
C GLU A 47 -2.56 -18.29 33.33
N GLU A 48 -3.83 -18.33 32.94
CA GLU A 48 -4.45 -19.46 32.26
C GLU A 48 -3.86 -19.74 30.89
N ASN A 49 -3.65 -18.71 30.07
CA ASN A 49 -3.27 -18.88 28.67
C ASN A 49 -1.74 -18.84 28.45
N ILE A 50 -0.97 -18.23 29.36
CA ILE A 50 0.46 -18.03 29.16
C ILE A 50 1.28 -18.74 30.23
N LEU A 51 1.12 -18.42 31.51
CA LEU A 51 1.99 -18.94 32.56
C LEU A 51 1.80 -20.44 32.83
N ASN A 52 0.62 -21.00 32.56
CA ASN A 52 0.42 -22.45 32.63
C ASN A 52 1.20 -23.20 31.53
N ASN A 53 1.61 -22.51 30.47
CA ASN A 53 2.29 -23.11 29.33
C ASN A 53 3.76 -22.71 29.19
N TYR A 54 4.13 -21.51 29.68
CA TYR A 54 5.45 -20.91 29.47
C TYR A 54 5.99 -20.31 30.76
N SER A 55 7.30 -20.45 30.99
CA SER A 55 7.96 -19.75 32.08
C SER A 55 8.05 -18.23 31.81
N LYS A 56 8.14 -17.43 32.86
CA LYS A 56 8.29 -15.95 32.74
C LYS A 56 9.51 -15.57 31.88
N ARG A 57 10.56 -16.38 31.84
CA ARG A 57 11.78 -16.14 31.06
C ARG A 57 11.56 -16.29 29.57
N GLU A 58 10.64 -17.17 29.17
CA GLU A 58 10.28 -17.42 27.76
C GLU A 58 9.38 -16.33 27.17
N ILE A 59 8.83 -15.45 28.01
CA ILE A 59 7.93 -14.37 27.58
C ILE A 59 8.76 -13.22 27.01
N GLN A 60 8.44 -12.79 25.81
CA GLN A 60 8.95 -11.56 25.21
C GLN A 60 7.91 -10.45 25.31
N LEU A 61 8.30 -9.29 25.83
CA LEU A 61 7.46 -8.10 25.88
C LEU A 61 7.80 -7.16 24.72
N VAL A 62 6.80 -6.71 24.02
CA VAL A 62 6.93 -5.68 22.99
C VAL A 62 6.01 -4.51 23.35
N ILE A 63 6.60 -3.36 23.61
CA ILE A 63 5.83 -2.13 23.84
C ILE A 63 5.40 -1.61 22.48
N VAL A 64 4.09 -1.46 22.30
CA VAL A 64 3.51 -0.91 21.08
C VAL A 64 2.85 0.42 21.42
N TYR A 65 3.31 1.46 20.76
CA TYR A 65 2.79 2.82 20.90
C TYR A 65 2.09 3.26 19.61
N ALA A 66 0.85 3.67 19.73
CA ALA A 66 0.06 4.13 18.61
C ALA A 66 -0.46 5.55 18.85
N SER A 67 -0.48 6.38 17.81
CA SER A 67 -0.98 7.75 17.90
C SER A 67 -1.90 8.09 16.74
N LYS A 68 -2.94 8.87 17.02
CA LYS A 68 -3.78 9.47 15.98
C LYS A 68 -3.04 10.62 15.27
N LYS A 69 -2.16 11.32 15.98
CA LYS A 69 -1.30 12.36 15.40
C LYS A 69 -0.03 11.73 14.81
N LYS A 70 0.57 12.41 13.86
CA LYS A 70 1.80 11.99 13.19
C LYS A 70 2.92 11.71 14.19
N ILE A 71 3.61 10.58 14.02
CA ILE A 71 4.80 10.21 14.78
C ILE A 71 6.01 10.49 13.88
N GLY A 72 6.81 11.50 14.24
CA GLY A 72 8.04 11.85 13.54
C GLY A 72 9.27 11.16 14.12
N ASP A 73 10.42 11.42 13.54
CA ASP A 73 11.71 10.86 14.00
C ASP A 73 12.10 11.39 15.39
N GLU A 74 11.70 12.62 15.71
CA GLU A 74 11.87 13.20 17.04
C GLU A 74 11.22 12.36 18.14
N HIS A 75 10.04 11.82 17.89
CA HIS A 75 9.33 10.93 18.82
C HIS A 75 10.03 9.58 18.97
N ARG A 76 10.50 9.00 17.85
CA ARG A 76 11.21 7.72 17.81
C ARG A 76 12.57 7.81 18.51
N ASN A 77 13.22 8.95 18.42
CA ASN A 77 14.50 9.22 19.11
C ASN A 77 14.32 9.49 20.61
N LEU A 78 13.16 10.02 21.01
CA LEU A 78 12.85 10.32 22.40
C LEU A 78 12.74 9.06 23.27
N VAL A 79 12.10 8.02 22.75
CA VAL A 79 11.93 6.72 23.40
C VAL A 79 12.30 5.61 22.42
N GLN A 80 13.37 4.90 22.75
CA GLN A 80 13.85 3.75 21.98
C GLN A 80 13.17 2.44 22.45
N ASN A 81 13.34 1.37 21.66
CA ASN A 81 12.80 0.03 21.96
C ASN A 81 11.26 -0.01 22.12
N VAL A 82 10.58 0.84 21.39
CA VAL A 82 9.12 0.87 21.27
C VAL A 82 8.74 0.67 19.81
N CYS A 83 7.76 -0.15 19.55
CA CYS A 83 7.18 -0.34 18.21
C CYS A 83 6.14 0.74 17.97
N TYR A 84 6.41 1.66 17.07
CA TYR A 84 5.54 2.78 16.76
C TYR A 84 4.57 2.44 15.63
N LEU A 85 3.27 2.67 15.88
CA LEU A 85 2.20 2.52 14.89
C LEU A 85 1.61 3.89 14.54
N ASP A 86 1.83 4.30 13.31
CA ASP A 86 1.11 5.44 12.75
C ASP A 86 -0.39 5.11 12.62
N TYR A 87 -1.24 6.13 12.62
CA TYR A 87 -2.69 5.94 12.62
C TYR A 87 -3.20 5.13 11.41
N SER A 88 -2.58 5.29 10.25
CA SER A 88 -2.86 4.49 9.05
C SER A 88 -2.64 2.99 9.29
N ILE A 89 -1.55 2.63 9.98
CA ILE A 89 -1.22 1.23 10.33
C ILE A 89 -2.25 0.67 11.32
N VAL A 90 -2.64 1.47 12.33
CA VAL A 90 -3.72 1.08 13.27
C VAL A 90 -5.02 0.80 12.52
N LYS A 91 -5.41 1.71 11.62
CA LYS A 91 -6.62 1.53 10.78
C LYS A 91 -6.53 0.31 9.88
N TYR A 92 -5.37 0.07 9.28
CA TYR A 92 -5.13 -1.10 8.48
C TYR A 92 -5.34 -2.39 9.27
N PHE A 93 -4.66 -2.58 10.41
CA PHE A 93 -4.82 -3.78 11.24
C PHE A 93 -6.24 -3.90 11.81
N GLN A 94 -6.91 -2.79 12.13
CA GLN A 94 -8.30 -2.80 12.56
C GLN A 94 -9.23 -3.38 11.49
N VAL A 95 -9.01 -3.08 10.21
CA VAL A 95 -9.83 -3.61 9.11
C VAL A 95 -9.47 -5.06 8.82
N ILE A 96 -8.18 -5.35 8.71
CA ILE A 96 -7.72 -6.72 8.39
C ILE A 96 -8.14 -7.70 9.47
N SER A 97 -7.95 -7.38 10.75
CA SER A 97 -8.38 -8.24 11.85
C SER A 97 -9.90 -8.47 11.91
N LYS A 98 -10.70 -7.49 11.49
CA LYS A 98 -12.15 -7.69 11.36
C LYS A 98 -12.53 -8.67 10.25
N ILE A 99 -11.73 -8.75 9.19
CA ILE A 99 -12.03 -9.58 8.01
C ILE A 99 -11.47 -10.99 8.15
N ILE A 100 -10.19 -11.13 8.51
CA ILE A 100 -9.50 -12.43 8.57
C ILE A 100 -9.20 -12.89 10.00
N LYS A 101 -9.79 -12.22 10.98
CA LYS A 101 -9.81 -12.61 12.38
C LYS A 101 -8.42 -12.99 12.92
N LYS A 102 -8.29 -14.21 13.48
CA LYS A 102 -7.04 -14.69 14.08
C LYS A 102 -5.89 -14.80 13.09
N SER A 103 -6.16 -15.01 11.81
CA SER A 103 -5.11 -15.10 10.78
C SER A 103 -4.40 -13.78 10.50
N ALA A 104 -4.92 -12.64 10.97
CA ALA A 104 -4.21 -11.36 10.92
C ALA A 104 -2.89 -11.38 11.74
N LYS A 105 -2.74 -12.33 12.68
CA LYS A 105 -1.52 -12.52 13.48
C LYS A 105 -0.26 -12.70 12.63
N TYR A 106 -0.36 -13.41 11.49
CA TYR A 106 0.82 -13.67 10.65
C TYR A 106 1.39 -12.40 10.03
N GLU A 107 0.52 -11.48 9.62
CA GLU A 107 0.95 -10.19 9.11
C GLU A 107 1.45 -9.26 10.23
N PHE A 108 0.86 -9.38 11.41
CA PHE A 108 1.32 -8.65 12.59
C PHE A 108 2.67 -9.16 13.11
N PHE A 109 2.94 -10.45 13.03
CA PHE A 109 4.26 -11.01 13.35
C PHE A 109 5.36 -10.45 12.44
N ASP A 110 5.09 -10.35 11.13
CA ASP A 110 6.02 -9.71 10.21
C ASP A 110 6.24 -8.22 10.53
N PHE A 111 5.18 -7.49 10.86
CA PHE A 111 5.27 -6.12 11.32
C PHE A 111 6.17 -5.99 12.58
N LEU A 112 6.06 -6.93 13.51
CA LEU A 112 6.89 -6.99 14.72
C LEU A 112 8.26 -7.64 14.49
N LYS A 113 8.56 -8.12 13.28
CA LYS A 113 9.79 -8.86 12.92
C LYS A 113 9.98 -10.13 13.76
N LEU A 114 8.90 -10.89 13.95
CA LEU A 114 8.90 -12.16 14.69
C LEU A 114 8.82 -13.34 13.73
N ASP A 115 9.76 -14.29 13.85
CA ASP A 115 9.76 -15.54 13.13
C ASP A 115 8.97 -16.64 13.89
N PHE A 116 8.56 -17.71 13.22
CA PHE A 116 7.77 -18.78 13.85
C PHE A 116 8.51 -19.53 14.94
N ASP A 117 9.84 -19.66 14.85
CA ASP A 117 10.69 -20.29 15.86
C ASP A 117 10.72 -19.52 17.19
N LYS A 118 10.30 -18.26 17.17
CA LYS A 118 10.24 -17.38 18.34
C LYS A 118 8.84 -17.25 18.95
N ILE A 119 7.88 -18.07 18.50
CA ILE A 119 6.46 -17.91 18.86
C ILE A 119 5.85 -19.23 19.32
N GLY A 120 5.13 -19.19 20.44
CA GLY A 120 4.32 -20.28 20.95
C GLY A 120 5.10 -21.55 21.25
N GLU A 121 4.50 -22.70 21.00
CA GLU A 121 5.13 -24.01 21.29
C GLU A 121 6.43 -24.26 20.52
N SER A 122 6.68 -23.52 19.46
CA SER A 122 7.92 -23.61 18.68
C SER A 122 9.16 -23.32 19.52
N ILE A 123 9.03 -22.47 20.56
CA ILE A 123 10.12 -22.18 21.51
C ILE A 123 10.50 -23.43 22.31
N LYS A 124 9.54 -24.30 22.60
CA LYS A 124 9.73 -25.51 23.41
C LYS A 124 10.18 -26.71 22.58
N ARG A 125 9.81 -26.74 21.32
CA ARG A 125 10.13 -27.84 20.41
C ARG A 125 11.30 -27.44 19.53
N SER A 126 12.48 -27.93 19.81
CA SER A 126 13.66 -27.88 18.92
C SER A 126 13.44 -28.61 17.57
N SER A 127 12.22 -29.03 17.27
CA SER A 127 11.85 -29.92 16.17
C SER A 127 10.92 -29.29 15.11
N LEU A 128 10.85 -27.95 14.99
CA LEU A 128 10.29 -27.39 13.76
C LEU A 128 11.27 -27.71 12.63
N THR A 129 10.82 -28.51 11.68
CA THR A 129 11.54 -28.62 10.41
C THR A 129 11.67 -27.21 9.85
N PRO A 130 12.89 -26.72 9.61
CA PRO A 130 13.10 -25.34 9.13
C PRO A 130 12.48 -25.11 7.75
N THR A 131 12.13 -26.19 7.07
CA THR A 131 11.58 -26.22 5.71
C THR A 131 10.45 -27.24 5.60
N GLU A 132 9.60 -27.06 4.59
CA GLU A 132 8.55 -27.99 4.19
C GLU A 132 8.61 -28.23 2.69
N GLN A 133 8.38 -29.49 2.25
CA GLN A 133 8.52 -29.90 0.86
C GLN A 133 7.15 -30.14 0.21
N PHE A 134 6.97 -29.58 -0.98
CA PHE A 134 5.76 -29.72 -1.79
C PHE A 134 6.11 -30.34 -3.13
N GLN A 135 5.32 -31.34 -3.54
CA GLN A 135 5.46 -31.93 -4.87
C GLN A 135 4.88 -31.00 -5.94
N GLY A 136 5.61 -30.83 -7.04
CA GLY A 136 5.19 -29.97 -8.13
C GLY A 136 5.98 -30.22 -9.40
N HIS A 137 5.97 -29.20 -10.28
CA HIS A 137 6.64 -29.24 -11.56
C HIS A 137 7.33 -27.90 -11.85
N ILE A 138 8.43 -27.96 -12.57
CA ILE A 138 9.12 -26.80 -13.15
C ILE A 138 8.79 -26.78 -14.63
N LEU A 139 8.43 -25.61 -15.16
CA LEU A 139 8.27 -25.41 -16.59
C LEU A 139 9.63 -25.31 -17.29
N PRO A 140 9.77 -25.86 -18.52
CA PRO A 140 10.99 -25.79 -19.29
C PRO A 140 11.30 -24.35 -19.71
N GLU A 141 12.58 -24.01 -19.83
CA GLU A 141 13.04 -22.65 -20.09
C GLU A 141 12.95 -22.23 -21.54
N GLU A 142 13.24 -23.14 -22.44
CA GLU A 142 13.43 -22.82 -23.86
C GLU A 142 12.19 -22.22 -24.53
N ARG A 143 10.97 -22.62 -24.11
CA ARG A 143 9.70 -22.12 -24.69
C ARG A 143 8.68 -21.64 -23.67
N SER A 144 9.00 -21.75 -22.38
CA SER A 144 8.14 -21.37 -21.27
C SER A 144 8.84 -20.43 -20.30
N CYS A 145 9.93 -19.82 -20.76
CA CYS A 145 10.64 -18.81 -20.00
C CYS A 145 9.78 -17.57 -19.80
N PHE A 146 9.57 -17.18 -18.56
CA PHE A 146 8.82 -15.97 -18.24
C PHE A 146 9.67 -14.72 -18.47
N GLN A 147 10.88 -14.73 -17.93
CA GLN A 147 11.88 -13.67 -18.05
C GLN A 147 13.25 -14.24 -17.61
N ALA A 148 14.35 -13.71 -18.13
CA ALA A 148 15.70 -14.11 -17.69
C ALA A 148 15.83 -14.02 -16.17
N GLY A 149 16.27 -15.08 -15.52
CA GLY A 149 16.40 -15.19 -14.07
C GLY A 149 15.13 -15.61 -13.31
N PHE A 150 13.98 -15.77 -13.98
CA PHE A 150 12.72 -16.16 -13.36
C PHE A 150 12.30 -17.57 -13.77
N LYS A 151 11.74 -18.32 -12.83
CA LYS A 151 11.26 -19.70 -13.02
C LYS A 151 9.79 -19.81 -12.69
N ILE A 152 9.04 -20.51 -13.53
CA ILE A 152 7.66 -20.87 -13.23
C ILE A 152 7.64 -22.28 -12.63
N VAL A 153 7.04 -22.40 -11.46
CA VAL A 153 6.80 -23.67 -10.78
C VAL A 153 5.31 -23.82 -10.49
N THR A 154 4.82 -25.06 -10.46
CA THR A 154 3.45 -25.36 -10.06
C THR A 154 3.47 -26.43 -8.99
N PHE A 155 2.67 -26.28 -7.95
CA PHE A 155 2.58 -27.24 -6.87
C PHE A 155 1.25 -27.14 -6.14
N TYR A 156 0.94 -28.16 -5.34
CA TYR A 156 -0.18 -28.11 -4.42
C TYR A 156 0.32 -27.84 -3.01
N MET A 157 -0.36 -26.92 -2.33
CA MET A 157 -0.08 -26.54 -0.95
C MET A 157 -1.39 -26.48 -0.18
N ASP A 158 -1.43 -27.07 1.03
CA ASP A 158 -2.61 -26.92 1.88
C ASP A 158 -2.83 -25.45 2.27
N ALA A 159 -4.10 -25.11 2.51
CA ALA A 159 -4.48 -23.72 2.76
C ALA A 159 -3.85 -23.16 4.04
N ASN A 160 -3.58 -24.00 5.06
CA ASN A 160 -2.94 -23.57 6.30
C ASN A 160 -1.45 -23.22 6.08
N ALA A 161 -0.73 -24.05 5.33
CA ALA A 161 0.66 -23.78 4.97
C ALA A 161 0.80 -22.49 4.16
N LEU A 162 -0.13 -22.25 3.22
CA LEU A 162 -0.16 -21.01 2.43
C LEU A 162 -0.45 -19.79 3.31
N LEU A 163 -1.49 -19.83 4.15
CA LEU A 163 -1.87 -18.70 5.01
C LEU A 163 -0.76 -18.25 5.95
N LYS A 164 0.00 -19.19 6.49
CA LYS A 164 1.12 -18.89 7.39
C LYS A 164 2.25 -18.13 6.69
N ARG A 165 2.49 -18.43 5.41
CA ARG A 165 3.63 -17.91 4.63
C ARG A 165 3.29 -16.76 3.71
N ALA A 166 1.99 -16.55 3.46
CA ALA A 166 1.54 -15.59 2.47
C ALA A 166 1.61 -14.14 2.95
N TYR A 167 2.00 -13.25 2.04
CA TYR A 167 1.79 -11.81 2.18
C TYR A 167 1.09 -11.25 0.94
N VAL A 168 0.52 -10.06 1.12
CA VAL A 168 -0.11 -9.30 0.04
C VAL A 168 0.37 -7.85 0.10
N LEU A 169 0.84 -7.31 -1.01
CA LEU A 169 1.30 -5.94 -1.10
C LEU A 169 0.12 -5.00 -1.34
N ARG A 170 -0.58 -4.66 -0.26
CA ARG A 170 -1.76 -3.78 -0.30
C ARG A 170 -1.35 -2.31 -0.29
N ASN A 171 -1.96 -1.54 -1.17
CA ASN A 171 -1.71 -0.09 -1.29
C ASN A 171 -1.88 0.65 0.05
N ASP A 172 -2.90 0.27 0.80
CA ASP A 172 -3.19 0.86 2.11
C ASP A 172 -2.61 0.04 3.28
N GLY A 173 -1.58 -0.77 3.00
CA GLY A 173 -0.93 -1.63 3.98
C GLY A 173 0.09 -0.87 4.85
N TRP A 174 0.68 -1.61 5.80
CA TRP A 174 1.70 -1.09 6.71
C TRP A 174 3.12 -1.12 6.13
N ARG A 175 3.34 -1.89 5.06
CA ARG A 175 4.64 -1.97 4.40
C ARG A 175 4.93 -0.69 3.65
N ASN A 176 6.10 -0.13 3.91
CA ASN A 176 6.59 1.07 3.24
C ASN A 176 7.91 0.73 2.54
N PHE A 177 7.97 0.97 1.24
CA PHE A 177 9.16 0.78 0.42
C PHE A 177 9.66 2.12 -0.15
N GLY A 178 9.57 3.18 0.65
CA GLY A 178 9.96 4.53 0.25
C GLY A 178 8.97 5.13 -0.75
N ASN A 179 9.47 5.56 -1.92
CA ASN A 179 8.65 6.19 -2.95
C ASN A 179 7.84 5.20 -3.81
N VAL A 180 7.90 3.89 -3.51
CA VAL A 180 7.19 2.88 -4.28
C VAL A 180 5.82 2.62 -3.67
N GLU A 181 4.77 2.99 -4.38
CA GLU A 181 3.39 2.69 -4.00
C GLU A 181 3.08 1.20 -4.18
N LEU A 182 2.28 0.65 -3.30
CA LEU A 182 1.78 -0.72 -3.42
C LEU A 182 0.48 -0.75 -4.24
N TYR A 183 0.10 -1.90 -4.79
CA TYR A 183 -0.90 -1.96 -5.86
C TYR A 183 -2.13 -2.82 -5.54
N GLN A 184 -2.10 -3.68 -4.53
CA GLN A 184 -3.25 -4.53 -4.23
C GLN A 184 -4.27 -3.83 -3.31
N ARG A 185 -5.54 -4.16 -3.49
CA ARG A 185 -6.62 -3.61 -2.68
C ARG A 185 -6.77 -4.35 -1.35
N LEU A 186 -7.40 -3.71 -0.39
CA LEU A 186 -7.87 -4.35 0.82
C LEU A 186 -8.84 -5.50 0.51
N LEU A 187 -8.89 -6.48 1.42
CA LEU A 187 -9.84 -7.59 1.34
C LEU A 187 -11.29 -7.08 1.40
N ILE A 188 -12.16 -7.68 0.59
CA ILE A 188 -13.58 -7.38 0.57
C ILE A 188 -14.31 -8.38 1.46
N SER A 189 -14.76 -7.95 2.63
CA SER A 189 -15.43 -8.80 3.63
C SER A 189 -16.59 -9.60 3.04
N LYS A 190 -17.44 -8.97 2.19
CA LYS A 190 -18.56 -9.65 1.54
C LYS A 190 -18.10 -10.83 0.65
N LYS A 191 -16.99 -10.68 -0.08
CA LYS A 191 -16.42 -11.77 -0.90
C LYS A 191 -15.89 -12.90 -0.03
N ILE A 192 -15.16 -12.58 1.04
CA ILE A 192 -14.65 -13.58 2.00
C ILE A 192 -15.80 -14.37 2.60
N LYS A 193 -16.84 -13.71 3.09
CA LYS A 193 -18.02 -14.38 3.66
C LYS A 193 -18.71 -15.32 2.65
N ALA A 194 -18.89 -14.86 1.41
CA ALA A 194 -19.50 -15.70 0.36
C ALA A 194 -18.64 -16.93 0.03
N MET A 195 -17.32 -16.79 -0.01
CA MET A 195 -16.39 -17.89 -0.25
C MET A 195 -16.35 -18.86 0.94
N ARG A 196 -16.40 -18.38 2.18
CA ARG A 196 -16.50 -19.23 3.38
C ARG A 196 -17.80 -20.03 3.39
N LYS A 197 -18.91 -19.40 3.03
CA LYS A 197 -20.20 -20.08 2.87
C LYS A 197 -20.11 -21.20 1.83
N TYR A 198 -19.50 -20.93 0.67
CA TYR A 198 -19.27 -21.93 -0.36
C TYR A 198 -18.43 -23.12 0.14
N LEU A 199 -17.33 -22.86 0.84
CA LEU A 199 -16.49 -23.92 1.43
C LEU A 199 -17.27 -24.77 2.44
N HIS A 200 -18.10 -24.15 3.27
CA HIS A 200 -18.94 -24.85 4.25
C HIS A 200 -20.02 -25.72 3.57
N GLU A 201 -20.74 -25.17 2.61
CA GLU A 201 -21.88 -25.86 1.98
C GLU A 201 -21.43 -26.94 0.97
N GLN A 202 -20.37 -26.68 0.24
CA GLN A 202 -19.93 -27.57 -0.84
C GLN A 202 -18.76 -28.46 -0.44
N SER A 203 -17.98 -28.10 0.56
CA SER A 203 -16.74 -28.78 0.97
C SER A 203 -15.76 -29.01 -0.19
N ARG A 204 -15.82 -28.16 -1.24
CA ARG A 204 -15.01 -28.24 -2.45
C ARG A 204 -13.91 -27.22 -2.43
N VAL A 205 -12.70 -27.62 -2.85
CA VAL A 205 -11.58 -26.71 -3.09
C VAL A 205 -11.89 -25.76 -4.27
N PHE A 206 -11.30 -24.58 -4.26
CA PHE A 206 -11.37 -23.66 -5.41
C PHE A 206 -10.53 -24.21 -6.57
N VAL A 207 -11.14 -24.35 -7.75
CA VAL A 207 -10.48 -24.86 -8.96
C VAL A 207 -9.45 -23.86 -9.50
N ASN A 208 -9.73 -22.55 -9.35
CA ASN A 208 -8.82 -21.52 -9.83
C ASN A 208 -7.52 -21.54 -9.03
N ASN A 209 -6.38 -21.52 -9.72
CA ASN A 209 -5.06 -21.46 -9.11
C ASN A 209 -4.82 -20.16 -8.31
N ILE A 210 -3.86 -20.22 -7.40
CA ILE A 210 -3.33 -19.05 -6.70
C ILE A 210 -2.01 -18.69 -7.38
N ILE A 211 -1.85 -17.45 -7.83
CA ILE A 211 -0.62 -16.99 -8.47
C ILE A 211 0.21 -16.25 -7.43
N VAL A 212 1.46 -16.69 -7.27
CA VAL A 212 2.37 -16.17 -6.24
C VAL A 212 3.74 -15.85 -6.80
N THR A 213 4.47 -14.99 -6.09
CA THR A 213 5.89 -14.77 -6.28
C THR A 213 6.67 -15.40 -5.13
N LEU A 214 7.84 -15.96 -5.45
CA LEU A 214 8.68 -16.74 -4.55
C LEU A 214 10.13 -16.24 -4.64
N SER A 215 10.78 -16.04 -3.50
CA SER A 215 12.20 -15.66 -3.48
C SER A 215 13.09 -16.90 -3.49
N SER A 216 14.08 -16.97 -4.39
CA SER A 216 15.07 -18.04 -4.38
C SER A 216 15.92 -18.09 -3.11
N LYS A 217 15.91 -17.03 -2.29
CA LYS A 217 16.50 -17.02 -0.96
C LYS A 217 15.84 -18.01 0.01
N HIS A 218 14.50 -18.20 -0.12
CA HIS A 218 13.69 -19.00 0.81
C HIS A 218 13.19 -20.31 0.20
N ILE A 219 13.54 -20.57 -1.07
CA ILE A 219 13.02 -21.68 -1.86
C ILE A 219 14.17 -22.45 -2.47
N LYS A 220 14.16 -23.78 -2.31
CA LYS A 220 15.05 -24.70 -3.01
C LYS A 220 14.25 -25.63 -3.89
N LEU A 221 14.80 -26.01 -5.02
CA LEU A 221 14.20 -26.91 -5.99
C LEU A 221 15.04 -28.20 -6.04
N TYR A 222 14.38 -29.33 -6.04
CA TYR A 222 15.03 -30.64 -6.19
C TYR A 222 14.34 -31.42 -7.31
N ASP A 223 15.13 -32.22 -8.03
CA ASP A 223 14.58 -33.17 -9.01
C ASP A 223 13.89 -34.37 -8.32
N LYS A 224 13.36 -35.29 -9.14
CA LYS A 224 12.71 -36.53 -8.68
C LYS A 224 13.64 -37.43 -7.83
N ASP A 225 14.96 -37.33 -8.05
CA ASP A 225 15.99 -38.13 -7.38
C ASP A 225 16.57 -37.39 -6.15
N LYS A 226 15.94 -36.25 -5.78
CA LYS A 226 16.34 -35.35 -4.66
C LYS A 226 17.69 -34.66 -4.85
N ASN A 227 18.17 -34.51 -6.07
CA ASN A 227 19.33 -33.68 -6.34
C ASN A 227 18.90 -32.21 -6.39
N LEU A 228 19.71 -31.34 -5.79
CA LEU A 228 19.47 -29.90 -5.82
C LEU A 228 19.59 -29.38 -7.26
N LEU A 229 18.52 -28.76 -7.75
CA LEU A 229 18.52 -28.09 -9.04
C LEU A 229 19.13 -26.70 -8.88
N THR A 230 20.29 -26.51 -9.47
CA THR A 230 21.03 -25.24 -9.40
C THR A 230 20.57 -24.35 -10.54
N VAL A 231 20.08 -23.17 -10.19
CA VAL A 231 19.71 -22.13 -11.14
C VAL A 231 20.98 -21.32 -11.44
N ASP A 232 21.36 -21.19 -12.70
CA ASP A 232 22.55 -20.41 -13.11
C ASP A 232 22.32 -18.88 -12.97
N SER A 233 23.34 -18.08 -13.29
CA SER A 233 23.27 -16.62 -13.20
C SER A 233 22.23 -15.98 -14.12
N SER A 234 21.81 -16.67 -15.19
CA SER A 234 20.71 -16.24 -16.07
C SER A 234 19.34 -16.69 -15.55
N GLY A 235 19.30 -17.46 -14.48
CA GLY A 235 18.09 -18.07 -13.94
C GLY A 235 17.71 -19.36 -14.64
N CYS A 236 18.62 -19.96 -15.44
CA CYS A 236 18.36 -21.19 -16.16
C CYS A 236 18.84 -22.41 -15.40
N ILE A 237 18.09 -23.50 -15.45
CA ILE A 237 18.53 -24.81 -15.01
C ILE A 237 19.18 -25.48 -16.19
N LYS A 238 20.48 -25.78 -16.11
CA LYS A 238 21.32 -26.25 -17.23
C LYS A 238 20.82 -27.51 -17.95
N GLU A 239 19.93 -28.27 -17.33
CA GLU A 239 19.42 -29.54 -17.85
C GLU A 239 17.91 -29.48 -18.15
N ALA A 240 17.37 -28.29 -18.39
CA ALA A 240 15.94 -28.16 -18.69
C ALA A 240 15.59 -28.80 -20.04
N ASP A 241 14.84 -29.88 -19.96
CA ASP A 241 14.20 -30.50 -21.12
C ASP A 241 13.07 -29.59 -21.66
N THR A 242 12.61 -29.85 -22.87
CA THR A 242 11.46 -29.16 -23.48
C THR A 242 10.11 -29.47 -22.82
N LYS A 243 10.07 -30.37 -21.84
CA LYS A 243 8.87 -30.79 -21.09
C LYS A 243 8.90 -30.30 -19.65
N ALA A 244 7.71 -30.07 -19.08
CA ALA A 244 7.59 -29.82 -17.65
C ALA A 244 8.17 -31.00 -16.85
N GLN A 245 9.03 -30.71 -15.90
CA GLN A 245 9.73 -31.71 -15.08
C GLN A 245 9.15 -31.78 -13.67
N PRO A 246 8.94 -32.98 -13.11
CA PRO A 246 8.61 -33.12 -11.70
C PRO A 246 9.72 -32.52 -10.81
N ALA A 247 9.31 -31.84 -9.76
CA ALA A 247 10.23 -31.28 -8.79
C ALA A 247 9.66 -31.28 -7.36
N LEU A 248 10.57 -31.33 -6.37
CA LEU A 248 10.24 -31.02 -4.99
C LEU A 248 10.58 -29.53 -4.74
N ILE A 249 9.60 -28.79 -4.28
CA ILE A 249 9.74 -27.38 -3.92
C ILE A 249 9.87 -27.32 -2.40
N GLU A 250 11.06 -27.04 -1.89
CA GLU A 250 11.33 -26.88 -0.48
C GLU A 250 11.19 -25.40 -0.10
N ILE A 251 10.32 -25.10 0.84
CA ILE A 251 9.98 -23.75 1.28
C ILE A 251 10.29 -23.60 2.76
N GLU A 252 10.99 -22.55 3.15
CA GLU A 252 11.25 -22.23 4.55
C GLU A 252 9.96 -22.05 5.36
N ASN A 253 10.00 -22.45 6.62
CA ASN A 253 8.88 -22.28 7.53
C ASN A 253 8.91 -20.92 8.22
N LYS A 254 8.78 -19.86 7.40
CA LYS A 254 8.79 -18.45 7.83
C LYS A 254 7.52 -17.73 7.39
N PRO A 255 7.05 -16.74 8.18
CA PRO A 255 5.93 -15.91 7.76
C PRO A 255 6.32 -15.00 6.58
N ASN A 256 5.34 -14.66 5.74
CA ASN A 256 5.43 -13.60 4.74
C ASN A 256 6.56 -13.77 3.70
N ILE A 257 6.80 -14.99 3.25
CA ILE A 257 7.79 -15.31 2.19
C ILE A 257 7.16 -15.66 0.84
N ILE A 258 5.83 -15.81 0.78
CA ILE A 258 5.06 -16.10 -0.45
C ILE A 258 4.19 -14.89 -0.80
N GLY A 259 4.52 -14.19 -1.87
CA GLY A 259 3.78 -13.01 -2.32
C GLY A 259 2.56 -13.39 -3.16
N ILE A 260 1.34 -13.18 -2.69
CA ILE A 260 0.13 -13.46 -3.48
C ILE A 260 -0.11 -12.34 -4.48
N ILE A 261 -0.08 -12.66 -5.77
CA ILE A 261 -0.42 -11.76 -6.87
C ILE A 261 -1.90 -11.84 -7.22
N ASP A 262 -2.42 -13.07 -7.40
CA ASP A 262 -3.87 -13.30 -7.57
C ASP A 262 -4.35 -14.43 -6.65
N GLY A 263 -5.62 -14.34 -6.26
CA GLY A 263 -6.25 -15.33 -5.40
C GLY A 263 -6.30 -14.97 -3.92
N GLN A 264 -5.97 -13.73 -3.51
CA GLN A 264 -5.98 -13.34 -2.10
C GLN A 264 -7.32 -13.64 -1.40
N HIS A 265 -8.47 -13.42 -2.03
CA HIS A 265 -9.78 -13.73 -1.41
C HIS A 265 -9.99 -15.24 -1.26
N ARG A 266 -9.53 -16.06 -2.23
CA ARG A 266 -9.60 -17.53 -2.15
C ARG A 266 -8.73 -18.07 -1.03
N SER A 267 -7.49 -17.59 -0.92
CA SER A 267 -6.57 -17.97 0.16
C SER A 267 -7.11 -17.57 1.53
N TYR A 268 -7.53 -16.31 1.68
CA TYR A 268 -8.03 -15.82 2.96
C TYR A 268 -9.46 -16.27 3.30
N ALA A 269 -10.19 -16.92 2.40
CA ALA A 269 -11.43 -17.61 2.76
C ALA A 269 -11.21 -18.76 3.77
N TYR A 270 -10.00 -19.32 3.82
CA TYR A 270 -9.59 -20.33 4.80
C TYR A 270 -9.09 -19.74 6.13
N HIS A 271 -9.21 -18.43 6.37
CA HIS A 271 -8.72 -17.80 7.60
C HIS A 271 -9.32 -18.45 8.87
N GLU A 272 -8.59 -18.34 9.98
CA GLU A 272 -9.06 -18.75 11.32
C GLU A 272 -10.13 -17.76 11.79
N GLY A 273 -11.40 -18.14 11.63
CA GLY A 273 -12.57 -17.31 11.89
C GLY A 273 -13.18 -17.52 13.27
N ASP A 274 -14.33 -16.87 13.45
CA ASP A 274 -15.22 -17.00 14.62
C ASP A 274 -16.69 -17.08 14.17
N ASP A 275 -16.92 -17.34 12.89
CA ASP A 275 -18.26 -17.46 12.31
C ASP A 275 -18.76 -18.91 12.34
N VAL A 276 -20.03 -19.11 12.00
CA VAL A 276 -20.70 -20.43 11.99
C VAL A 276 -20.08 -21.45 11.03
N TYR A 277 -19.19 -21.01 10.14
CA TYR A 277 -18.51 -21.85 9.16
C TYR A 277 -17.17 -22.39 9.66
N GLU A 278 -16.63 -21.84 10.76
CA GLU A 278 -15.25 -22.11 11.19
C GLU A 278 -15.01 -23.58 11.49
N GLU A 279 -15.93 -24.30 12.11
CA GLU A 279 -15.74 -25.73 12.43
C GLU A 279 -15.45 -26.56 11.17
N THR A 280 -16.18 -26.32 10.08
CA THR A 280 -15.94 -26.98 8.80
C THR A 280 -14.63 -26.51 8.18
N ILE A 281 -14.41 -25.18 8.15
CA ILE A 281 -13.25 -24.58 7.48
C ILE A 281 -11.95 -24.95 8.21
N GLN A 282 -11.97 -25.09 9.51
CA GLN A 282 -10.81 -25.56 10.28
C GLN A 282 -10.32 -26.95 9.80
N LYS A 283 -11.24 -27.86 9.54
CA LYS A 283 -10.93 -29.18 8.97
C LYS A 283 -10.41 -29.04 7.53
N LEU A 284 -11.13 -28.29 6.69
CA LEU A 284 -10.76 -28.09 5.28
C LEU A 284 -9.41 -27.40 5.11
N ARG A 285 -9.06 -26.49 6.01
CA ARG A 285 -7.80 -25.71 5.98
C ARG A 285 -6.55 -26.60 5.95
N THR A 286 -6.57 -27.75 6.63
CA THR A 286 -5.44 -28.68 6.73
C THR A 286 -5.45 -29.79 5.68
N ILE A 287 -6.58 -30.04 5.04
CA ILE A 287 -6.72 -31.15 4.08
C ILE A 287 -6.89 -30.70 2.62
N GLN A 288 -7.41 -29.49 2.40
CA GLN A 288 -7.59 -28.98 1.05
C GLN A 288 -6.31 -28.35 0.51
N ASN A 289 -5.85 -28.91 -0.60
CA ASN A 289 -4.67 -28.44 -1.30
C ASN A 289 -5.07 -27.48 -2.42
N LEU A 290 -4.52 -26.28 -2.37
CA LEU A 290 -4.70 -25.24 -3.38
C LEU A 290 -3.63 -25.40 -4.46
N LEU A 291 -4.03 -25.30 -5.71
CA LEU A 291 -3.08 -25.24 -6.82
C LEU A 291 -2.40 -23.87 -6.81
N VAL A 292 -1.08 -23.89 -6.70
CA VAL A 292 -0.23 -22.69 -6.67
C VAL A 292 0.61 -22.65 -7.94
N THR A 293 0.57 -21.53 -8.66
CA THR A 293 1.54 -21.20 -9.70
C THR A 293 2.48 -20.15 -9.13
N GLY A 294 3.73 -20.55 -8.90
CA GLY A 294 4.77 -19.71 -8.34
C GLY A 294 5.72 -19.19 -9.42
N ILE A 295 6.06 -17.91 -9.35
CA ILE A 295 7.11 -17.31 -10.14
C ILE A 295 8.28 -17.06 -9.21
N LEU A 296 9.32 -17.90 -9.32
CA LEU A 296 10.55 -17.79 -8.57
C LEU A 296 11.41 -16.68 -9.18
N TYR A 297 11.85 -15.73 -8.36
CA TYR A 297 12.72 -14.63 -8.78
C TYR A 297 14.10 -14.73 -8.10
N PRO A 298 15.17 -14.16 -8.74
CA PRO A 298 16.54 -14.23 -8.23
C PRO A 298 16.71 -13.62 -6.84
N GLU A 299 17.64 -14.13 -6.05
CA GLU A 299 17.93 -13.62 -4.70
C GLU A 299 18.44 -12.16 -4.72
N ASN A 300 19.22 -11.82 -5.73
CA ASN A 300 19.88 -10.51 -5.86
C ASN A 300 19.02 -9.43 -6.51
N ILE A 301 17.74 -9.69 -6.77
CA ILE A 301 16.82 -8.67 -7.30
C ILE A 301 16.66 -7.52 -6.30
N THR A 302 16.75 -6.29 -6.76
CA THR A 302 16.48 -5.14 -5.90
C THR A 302 15.00 -5.10 -5.51
N THR A 303 14.70 -4.54 -4.34
CA THR A 303 13.30 -4.39 -3.88
C THR A 303 12.45 -3.63 -4.90
N GLU A 304 12.99 -2.58 -5.51
CA GLU A 304 12.30 -1.79 -6.53
C GLU A 304 12.00 -2.61 -7.79
N ALA A 305 12.99 -3.34 -8.32
CA ALA A 305 12.81 -4.19 -9.50
C ALA A 305 11.78 -5.31 -9.23
N ARG A 306 11.80 -5.92 -8.03
CA ARG A 306 10.79 -6.89 -7.60
C ARG A 306 9.39 -6.29 -7.59
N LEU A 307 9.21 -5.12 -6.97
CA LEU A 307 7.91 -4.47 -6.87
C LEU A 307 7.37 -4.07 -8.24
N ARG A 308 8.22 -3.57 -9.13
CA ARG A 308 7.85 -3.29 -10.53
C ARG A 308 7.40 -4.55 -11.26
N PHE A 309 8.13 -5.63 -11.10
CA PHE A 309 7.78 -6.93 -11.68
C PHE A 309 6.43 -7.43 -11.17
N GLU A 310 6.22 -7.46 -9.86
CA GLU A 310 4.97 -7.91 -9.23
C GLU A 310 3.77 -7.03 -9.63
N ALA A 311 3.96 -5.71 -9.72
CA ALA A 311 2.92 -4.77 -10.16
C ALA A 311 2.55 -4.97 -11.63
N LYS A 312 3.53 -5.20 -12.50
CA LYS A 312 3.31 -5.50 -13.92
C LYS A 312 2.53 -6.80 -14.09
N LEU A 313 2.97 -7.87 -13.41
CA LEU A 313 2.30 -9.17 -13.42
C LEU A 313 0.85 -9.07 -12.92
N PHE A 314 0.63 -8.34 -11.83
CA PHE A 314 -0.72 -8.10 -11.30
C PHE A 314 -1.62 -7.41 -12.34
N LEU A 315 -1.11 -6.43 -13.07
CA LEU A 315 -1.84 -5.74 -14.15
C LEU A 315 -2.21 -6.70 -15.28
N GLU A 316 -1.25 -7.46 -15.78
CA GLU A 316 -1.45 -8.41 -16.88
C GLU A 316 -2.53 -9.43 -16.54
N ILE A 317 -2.51 -9.96 -15.32
CA ILE A 317 -3.51 -10.95 -14.86
C ILE A 317 -4.89 -10.30 -14.69
N ASN A 318 -4.96 -9.09 -14.13
CA ASN A 318 -6.24 -8.45 -13.78
C ASN A 318 -6.83 -7.58 -14.91
N ALA A 319 -6.05 -7.21 -15.93
CA ALA A 319 -6.52 -6.37 -17.03
C ALA A 319 -7.63 -7.07 -17.85
N THR A 320 -7.63 -8.39 -17.89
CA THR A 320 -8.58 -9.22 -18.65
C THR A 320 -9.82 -9.61 -17.86
N GLN A 321 -9.81 -9.54 -16.53
CA GLN A 321 -10.88 -10.10 -15.68
C GLN A 321 -11.96 -9.10 -15.23
N GLN A 322 -11.62 -7.90 -14.87
CA GLN A 322 -12.54 -6.77 -14.59
C GLN A 322 -11.74 -5.47 -14.64
N GLY A 323 -12.27 -4.43 -15.28
CA GLY A 323 -11.60 -3.15 -15.41
C GLY A 323 -11.06 -2.64 -14.06
N ALA A 324 -9.74 -2.60 -13.90
CA ALA A 324 -9.11 -1.99 -12.75
C ALA A 324 -9.60 -0.54 -12.59
N SER A 325 -9.83 -0.08 -11.36
CA SER A 325 -10.25 1.31 -11.12
C SER A 325 -9.18 2.28 -11.64
N SER A 326 -9.61 3.49 -12.03
CA SER A 326 -8.68 4.53 -12.51
C SER A 326 -7.58 4.82 -11.50
N SER A 327 -7.88 4.83 -10.19
CA SER A 327 -6.90 5.02 -9.14
C SER A 327 -5.85 3.91 -9.11
N LEU A 328 -6.26 2.65 -9.23
CA LEU A 328 -5.34 1.51 -9.26
C LEU A 328 -4.43 1.54 -10.50
N LYS A 329 -5.01 1.84 -11.68
CA LYS A 329 -4.22 1.99 -12.92
C LYS A 329 -3.18 3.09 -12.80
N GLN A 330 -3.55 4.23 -12.20
CA GLN A 330 -2.61 5.33 -11.94
C GLN A 330 -1.51 4.94 -10.96
N THR A 331 -1.82 4.18 -9.92
CA THR A 331 -0.83 3.68 -8.96
C THR A 331 0.18 2.76 -9.65
N ILE A 332 -0.30 1.81 -10.46
CA ILE A 332 0.58 0.89 -11.17
C ILE A 332 1.38 1.62 -12.26
N GLU A 333 0.77 2.56 -12.99
CA GLU A 333 1.49 3.39 -13.96
C GLU A 333 2.61 4.19 -13.31
N ASN A 334 2.39 4.70 -12.08
CA ASN A 334 3.42 5.39 -11.30
C ASN A 334 4.59 4.46 -10.93
N ILE A 335 4.31 3.21 -10.57
CA ILE A 335 5.34 2.21 -10.25
C ILE A 335 6.16 1.84 -11.50
N LEU A 336 5.47 1.59 -12.62
CA LEU A 336 6.11 1.14 -13.86
C LEU A 336 6.87 2.26 -14.57
N ASN A 337 6.33 3.47 -14.53
CA ASN A 337 6.83 4.64 -15.26
C ASN A 337 6.88 5.87 -14.33
N PRO A 338 7.90 5.97 -13.44
CA PRO A 338 8.02 7.08 -12.48
C PRO A 338 8.09 8.47 -13.13
N ASN A 339 8.43 8.52 -14.42
CA ASN A 339 8.56 9.73 -15.22
C ASN A 339 7.32 10.03 -16.07
N SER A 340 6.26 9.23 -15.93
CA SER A 340 5.01 9.43 -16.65
C SER A 340 4.29 10.70 -16.18
N SER A 341 3.43 11.24 -17.04
CA SER A 341 2.54 12.36 -16.67
C SER A 341 1.66 12.02 -15.45
N THR A 342 1.36 10.76 -15.22
CA THR A 342 0.66 10.29 -14.01
C THR A 342 1.51 10.43 -12.76
N ALA A 343 2.79 10.04 -12.83
CA ALA A 343 3.73 10.17 -11.72
C ALA A 343 4.00 11.65 -11.37
N ILE A 344 4.20 12.49 -12.39
CA ILE A 344 4.35 13.95 -12.20
C ILE A 344 3.10 14.53 -11.54
N ALA A 345 1.91 14.18 -12.03
CA ALA A 345 0.64 14.66 -11.46
C ALA A 345 0.44 14.23 -10.01
N LYS A 346 0.82 12.99 -9.65
CA LYS A 346 0.77 12.52 -8.26
C LYS A 346 1.73 13.30 -7.37
N HIS A 347 2.96 13.52 -7.81
CA HIS A 347 3.92 14.37 -7.08
C HIS A 347 3.33 15.77 -6.80
N ILE A 348 2.71 16.40 -7.81
CA ILE A 348 2.07 17.71 -7.65
C ILE A 348 0.95 17.63 -6.59
N ILE A 349 0.08 16.64 -6.65
CA ILE A 349 -0.99 16.44 -5.65
C ILE A 349 -0.39 16.34 -4.23
N THR A 350 0.64 15.52 -4.04
CA THR A 350 1.32 15.37 -2.74
C THR A 350 1.86 16.71 -2.25
N LYS A 351 2.56 17.46 -3.09
CA LYS A 351 3.12 18.77 -2.72
C LYS A 351 2.06 19.84 -2.44
N LEU A 352 0.95 19.81 -3.12
CA LEU A 352 -0.18 20.70 -2.84
C LEU A 352 -0.92 20.31 -1.55
N ASN A 353 -0.90 19.03 -1.18
CA ASN A 353 -1.49 18.55 0.07
C ASN A 353 -0.61 18.82 1.30
N GLU A 354 0.73 18.95 1.11
CA GLU A 354 1.70 19.27 2.16
C GLU A 354 1.67 20.74 2.59
N SER A 355 1.32 21.66 1.68
CA SER A 355 1.37 23.11 1.97
C SER A 355 0.51 23.94 1.02
N GLY A 356 0.14 25.17 1.46
CA GLY A 356 -0.63 26.12 0.69
C GLY A 356 -2.16 25.96 0.82
N PRO A 357 -2.95 26.53 -0.10
CA PRO A 357 -4.40 26.57 0.02
C PRO A 357 -5.10 25.22 0.05
N LEU A 358 -4.45 24.16 -0.44
CA LEU A 358 -4.98 22.79 -0.45
C LEU A 358 -4.34 21.88 0.61
N LEU A 359 -3.68 22.47 1.63
CA LEU A 359 -3.11 21.71 2.75
C LEU A 359 -4.16 20.79 3.36
N ASP A 360 -3.83 19.48 3.42
CA ASP A 360 -4.65 18.42 4.02
C ASP A 360 -6.08 18.31 3.42
N LYS A 361 -6.24 18.65 2.12
CA LYS A 361 -7.54 18.58 1.44
C LYS A 361 -7.72 17.33 0.58
N PHE A 362 -6.66 16.66 0.19
CA PHE A 362 -6.73 15.47 -0.65
C PHE A 362 -6.75 14.17 0.15
N GLU A 363 -7.49 13.18 -0.36
CA GLU A 363 -7.51 11.83 0.18
C GLU A 363 -6.15 11.15 -0.04
N GLU A 364 -5.47 10.81 1.04
CA GLU A 364 -4.24 10.01 1.05
C GLU A 364 -4.55 8.56 1.41
N HIS A 365 -5.58 8.37 2.24
CA HIS A 365 -5.96 7.05 2.75
C HIS A 365 -7.45 6.76 2.48
N TRP A 366 -7.74 5.51 2.21
CA TRP A 366 -9.08 5.00 1.90
C TRP A 366 -10.17 5.30 2.96
N TYR A 367 -9.80 5.57 4.20
CA TYR A 367 -10.73 5.91 5.29
C TYR A 367 -11.03 7.41 5.41
N GLU A 368 -10.39 8.25 4.61
CA GLU A 368 -10.58 9.71 4.61
C GLU A 368 -11.71 10.13 3.67
N SER A 369 -12.92 9.62 3.95
CA SER A 369 -14.09 9.82 3.08
C SER A 369 -14.58 11.27 3.00
N ASP A 370 -14.10 12.15 3.88
CA ASP A 370 -14.39 13.58 3.95
C ASP A 370 -13.44 14.45 3.11
N LYS A 371 -12.38 13.87 2.54
CA LYS A 371 -11.41 14.55 1.68
C LYS A 371 -11.71 14.39 0.18
N ILE A 372 -10.98 15.14 -0.64
CA ILE A 372 -11.15 15.20 -2.10
C ILE A 372 -10.41 14.05 -2.77
N LYS A 373 -11.11 13.26 -3.59
CA LYS A 373 -10.51 12.20 -4.40
C LYS A 373 -9.69 12.77 -5.56
N THR A 374 -8.49 12.24 -5.74
CA THR A 374 -7.49 12.80 -6.66
C THR A 374 -7.53 12.24 -8.08
N ALA A 375 -8.07 11.02 -8.29
CA ALA A 375 -7.99 10.31 -9.58
C ALA A 375 -8.52 11.13 -10.79
N SER A 376 -9.63 11.86 -10.62
CA SER A 376 -10.16 12.70 -11.70
C SER A 376 -9.36 13.99 -11.90
N ILE A 377 -8.75 14.54 -10.83
CA ILE A 377 -7.89 15.72 -10.91
C ILE A 377 -6.62 15.36 -11.69
N ILE A 378 -6.03 14.20 -11.40
CA ILE A 378 -4.89 13.68 -12.15
C ILE A 378 -5.24 13.53 -13.63
N SER A 379 -6.34 12.81 -13.94
CA SER A 379 -6.67 12.45 -15.33
C SER A 379 -7.12 13.64 -16.19
N PHE A 380 -7.96 14.51 -15.66
CA PHE A 380 -8.66 15.55 -16.45
C PHE A 380 -8.16 16.97 -16.21
N GLY A 381 -7.48 17.20 -15.09
CA GLY A 381 -6.85 18.48 -14.77
C GLY A 381 -5.36 18.48 -15.08
N LEU A 382 -4.60 17.73 -14.27
CA LEU A 382 -3.15 17.83 -14.26
C LEU A 382 -2.47 17.22 -15.50
N LYS A 383 -2.82 15.99 -15.92
CA LYS A 383 -2.16 15.37 -17.08
C LYS A 383 -2.17 16.25 -18.35
N PRO A 384 -3.29 16.88 -18.74
CA PRO A 384 -3.28 17.80 -19.86
C PRO A 384 -2.44 19.07 -19.64
N LEU A 385 -2.35 19.56 -18.39
CA LEU A 385 -1.61 20.78 -18.05
C LEU A 385 -0.09 20.57 -18.07
N ILE A 386 0.39 19.37 -17.67
CA ILE A 386 1.82 19.10 -17.45
C ILE A 386 2.49 18.30 -18.58
N LYS A 387 1.76 17.99 -19.65
CA LYS A 387 2.32 17.27 -20.81
C LYS A 387 3.47 18.05 -21.44
N PHE A 388 4.47 17.34 -21.97
CA PHE A 388 5.66 17.92 -22.61
C PHE A 388 5.39 18.52 -24.02
N SER A 389 4.14 18.84 -24.32
CA SER A 389 3.74 19.40 -25.62
C SER A 389 2.45 20.21 -25.49
N GLY A 390 2.17 21.05 -26.49
CA GLY A 390 0.94 21.84 -26.58
C GLY A 390 1.08 23.29 -26.11
N SER A 391 0.25 24.16 -26.69
CA SER A 391 0.25 25.60 -26.41
C SER A 391 -0.31 25.98 -25.05
N ASP A 392 -1.01 25.03 -24.40
CA ASP A 392 -1.74 25.18 -23.14
C ASP A 392 -1.10 24.44 -21.97
N SER A 393 0.16 23.99 -22.11
CA SER A 393 0.86 23.23 -21.09
C SER A 393 1.90 24.07 -20.34
N LEU A 394 2.17 23.71 -19.09
CA LEU A 394 3.23 24.31 -18.27
C LEU A 394 4.61 24.11 -18.87
N PHE A 395 4.81 23.07 -19.68
CA PHE A 395 6.07 22.84 -20.38
C PHE A 395 6.39 23.95 -21.38
N LYS A 396 5.37 24.53 -22.03
CA LYS A 396 5.55 25.74 -22.88
C LYS A 396 6.06 26.92 -22.06
N LEU A 397 5.47 27.14 -20.87
CA LEU A 397 5.79 28.25 -19.99
C LEU A 397 7.15 28.10 -19.30
N TRP A 398 7.61 26.88 -19.09
CA TRP A 398 8.85 26.60 -18.39
C TRP A 398 10.07 27.05 -19.18
N ASN A 399 10.74 28.08 -18.66
CA ASN A 399 11.93 28.66 -19.30
C ASN A 399 13.22 27.99 -18.78
N ASN A 400 13.53 26.80 -19.32
CA ASN A 400 14.76 26.08 -19.03
C ASN A 400 15.44 25.70 -20.35
N SER A 401 16.70 26.08 -20.52
CA SER A 401 17.47 25.84 -21.75
C SER A 401 17.68 24.38 -22.11
N GLN A 402 17.53 23.48 -21.13
CA GLN A 402 17.72 22.04 -21.31
C GLN A 402 16.39 21.26 -21.37
N LYS A 403 15.24 21.95 -21.36
CA LYS A 403 13.92 21.29 -21.25
C LYS A 403 13.65 20.23 -22.31
N GLU A 404 14.19 20.39 -23.52
CA GLU A 404 14.04 19.44 -24.63
C GLU A 404 14.64 18.06 -24.32
N LYS A 405 15.62 17.98 -23.39
CA LYS A 405 16.18 16.70 -22.93
C LYS A 405 15.12 15.82 -22.23
N LEU A 406 14.04 16.40 -21.69
CA LEU A 406 12.94 15.61 -21.13
C LEU A 406 12.12 14.86 -22.20
N LEU A 407 12.29 15.18 -23.47
CA LEU A 407 11.67 14.48 -24.61
C LEU A 407 12.51 13.29 -25.09
N GLU A 408 13.78 13.22 -24.68
CA GLU A 408 14.71 12.15 -25.04
C GLU A 408 14.43 10.90 -24.20
N LYS A 409 14.87 9.72 -24.69
CA LYS A 409 14.65 8.44 -24.00
C LYS A 409 15.48 8.29 -22.72
N GLU A 410 16.59 9.03 -22.61
CA GLU A 410 17.44 9.06 -21.42
C GLU A 410 16.99 10.20 -20.50
N PHE A 411 16.33 9.86 -19.42
CA PHE A 411 15.80 10.83 -18.46
C PHE A 411 16.88 11.36 -17.53
N ASN A 412 16.93 12.67 -17.39
CA ASN A 412 17.67 13.35 -16.34
C ASN A 412 16.74 13.61 -15.15
N ASP A 413 16.89 12.84 -14.07
CA ASP A 413 16.05 12.92 -12.87
C ASP A 413 16.08 14.32 -12.22
N GLN A 414 17.24 15.01 -12.24
CA GLN A 414 17.35 16.36 -11.71
C GLN A 414 16.47 17.33 -12.51
N LEU A 415 16.60 17.31 -13.83
CA LEU A 415 15.82 18.18 -14.72
C LEU A 415 14.31 17.92 -14.59
N LEU A 416 13.91 16.66 -14.45
CA LEU A 416 12.52 16.29 -14.20
C LEU A 416 12.02 16.81 -12.85
N ASN A 417 12.84 16.77 -11.82
CA ASN A 417 12.46 17.31 -10.50
C ASN A 417 12.34 18.84 -10.55
N GLU A 418 13.21 19.54 -11.27
CA GLU A 418 13.08 20.98 -11.52
C GLU A 418 11.75 21.31 -12.21
N TYR A 419 11.35 20.52 -13.22
CA TYR A 419 10.06 20.68 -13.88
C TYR A 419 8.88 20.43 -12.96
N LYS A 420 8.94 19.39 -12.12
CA LYS A 420 7.91 19.09 -11.12
C LYS A 420 7.71 20.25 -10.15
N GLU A 421 8.79 20.79 -9.60
CA GLU A 421 8.74 21.93 -8.68
C GLU A 421 8.23 23.21 -9.36
N PHE A 422 8.64 23.45 -10.59
CA PHE A 422 8.06 24.53 -11.40
C PHE A 422 6.54 24.39 -11.54
N CYS A 423 6.05 23.18 -11.89
CA CYS A 423 4.61 22.92 -12.01
C CYS A 423 3.86 23.14 -10.70
N VAL A 424 4.44 22.69 -9.57
CA VAL A 424 3.86 22.90 -8.24
C VAL A 424 3.72 24.39 -7.94
N ASN A 425 4.77 25.17 -8.23
CA ASN A 425 4.79 26.61 -7.94
C ASN A 425 3.77 27.38 -8.78
N GLU A 426 3.67 27.10 -10.08
CA GLU A 426 2.70 27.76 -10.96
C GLU A 426 1.24 27.49 -10.54
N ILE A 427 0.93 26.23 -10.22
CA ILE A 427 -0.41 25.87 -9.74
C ILE A 427 -0.68 26.50 -8.38
N ARG A 428 0.32 26.53 -7.48
CA ARG A 428 0.21 27.13 -6.15
C ARG A 428 -0.03 28.64 -6.25
N ASN A 429 0.65 29.35 -7.14
CA ASN A 429 0.45 30.79 -7.37
C ASN A 429 -1.00 31.10 -7.75
N LEU A 430 -1.56 30.33 -8.69
CA LEU A 430 -2.97 30.46 -9.09
C LEU A 430 -3.91 30.23 -7.89
N LEU A 431 -3.68 29.16 -7.13
CA LEU A 431 -4.53 28.77 -5.99
C LEU A 431 -4.46 29.80 -4.86
N ILE A 432 -3.28 30.36 -4.57
CA ILE A 432 -3.10 31.42 -3.57
C ILE A 432 -3.89 32.68 -4.01
N GLY A 433 -3.72 33.11 -5.24
CA GLY A 433 -4.44 34.29 -5.76
C GLY A 433 -5.95 34.07 -5.75
N PHE A 434 -6.42 32.91 -6.15
CA PHE A 434 -7.83 32.57 -6.12
C PHE A 434 -8.41 32.49 -4.69
N SER A 435 -7.77 31.73 -3.81
CA SER A 435 -8.26 31.51 -2.44
C SER A 435 -8.30 32.80 -1.60
N ALA A 436 -7.47 33.79 -1.93
CA ALA A 436 -7.48 35.10 -1.28
C ALA A 436 -8.80 35.89 -1.47
N ASN A 437 -9.56 35.55 -2.51
CA ASN A 437 -10.85 36.17 -2.84
C ASN A 437 -12.05 35.34 -2.38
N ILE A 438 -11.83 34.24 -1.68
CA ILE A 438 -12.86 33.32 -1.19
C ILE A 438 -12.83 33.32 0.34
N THR A 439 -13.99 33.43 0.96
CA THR A 439 -14.06 33.37 2.44
C THR A 439 -13.62 31.98 2.94
N LYS A 440 -13.10 31.93 4.14
CA LYS A 440 -12.61 30.68 4.76
C LYS A 440 -13.70 29.62 4.84
N GLU A 441 -14.94 30.03 5.08
CA GLU A 441 -16.12 29.15 5.16
C GLU A 441 -16.45 28.54 3.79
N ASN A 442 -16.26 29.28 2.71
CA ASN A 442 -16.49 28.83 1.34
C ASN A 442 -15.31 28.03 0.79
N TRP A 443 -14.07 28.33 1.23
CA TRP A 443 -12.88 27.53 0.91
C TRP A 443 -12.77 26.27 1.77
N ALA A 444 -13.83 25.50 1.79
CA ALA A 444 -13.97 24.30 2.62
C ALA A 444 -14.54 23.12 1.82
N ILE A 445 -14.19 21.91 2.26
CA ILE A 445 -14.80 20.68 1.79
C ILE A 445 -15.91 20.35 2.79
N SER A 446 -17.14 20.62 2.43
CA SER A 446 -18.25 20.23 3.29
C SER A 446 -19.44 19.79 2.46
N ARG A 447 -19.84 18.54 2.66
CA ARG A 447 -21.10 18.04 2.10
C ARG A 447 -22.33 18.64 2.79
N LYS A 448 -22.15 19.21 3.98
CA LYS A 448 -23.22 19.84 4.78
C LYS A 448 -23.30 21.35 4.62
N ASN A 449 -22.25 22.00 4.12
CA ASN A 449 -22.23 23.45 3.90
C ASN A 449 -22.63 23.74 2.45
N SER A 450 -23.75 24.43 2.30
CA SER A 450 -24.28 24.79 0.97
C SER A 450 -23.43 25.82 0.22
N THR A 451 -22.56 26.57 0.90
CA THR A 451 -21.70 27.60 0.30
C THR A 451 -20.28 27.10 -0.02
N ALA A 452 -19.88 25.93 0.50
CA ALA A 452 -18.55 25.38 0.25
C ALA A 452 -18.32 25.05 -1.23
N ILE A 453 -17.16 25.46 -1.74
CA ILE A 453 -16.83 25.35 -3.18
C ILE A 453 -15.71 24.34 -3.48
N LEU A 454 -14.92 23.92 -2.47
CA LEU A 454 -13.85 22.97 -2.70
C LEU A 454 -14.40 21.60 -3.09
N SER A 455 -14.19 21.25 -4.34
CA SER A 455 -14.63 20.02 -4.97
C SER A 455 -13.68 19.60 -6.09
N VAL A 456 -13.78 18.34 -6.53
CA VAL A 456 -13.07 17.86 -7.73
C VAL A 456 -13.36 18.75 -8.94
N THR A 457 -14.62 19.20 -9.09
CA THR A 457 -15.06 20.03 -10.21
C THR A 457 -14.39 21.40 -10.16
N THR A 458 -14.38 22.05 -9.02
CA THR A 458 -13.77 23.39 -8.85
C THR A 458 -12.26 23.35 -9.09
N ILE A 459 -11.56 22.37 -8.53
CA ILE A 459 -10.11 22.22 -8.72
C ILE A 459 -9.78 21.97 -10.19
N ASN A 460 -10.49 21.06 -10.85
CA ASN A 460 -10.32 20.84 -12.29
C ASN A 460 -10.67 22.08 -13.12
N GLY A 461 -11.68 22.85 -12.71
CA GLY A 461 -12.04 24.12 -13.35
C GLY A 461 -10.90 25.14 -13.27
N LEU A 462 -10.30 25.33 -12.09
CA LEU A 462 -9.16 26.22 -11.89
C LEU A 462 -7.93 25.78 -12.68
N ILE A 463 -7.62 24.47 -12.70
CA ILE A 463 -6.53 23.93 -13.52
C ILE A 463 -6.77 24.17 -15.02
N ASN A 464 -8.00 24.01 -15.49
CA ASN A 464 -8.34 24.32 -16.88
C ASN A 464 -8.31 25.84 -17.15
N CYS A 465 -8.66 26.68 -16.18
CA CYS A 465 -8.47 28.14 -16.30
C CYS A 465 -6.98 28.47 -16.50
N LEU A 466 -6.07 27.85 -15.73
CA LEU A 466 -4.62 28.02 -15.93
C LEU A 466 -4.19 27.64 -17.35
N ARG A 467 -4.74 26.60 -17.93
CA ARG A 467 -4.46 26.23 -19.33
C ARG A 467 -4.86 27.33 -20.31
N PHE A 468 -6.04 27.97 -20.15
CA PHE A 468 -6.44 29.13 -20.97
C PHE A 468 -5.52 30.32 -20.75
N LEU A 469 -5.06 30.55 -19.52
CA LEU A 469 -4.10 31.62 -19.22
C LEU A 469 -2.75 31.39 -19.92
N ILE A 470 -2.24 30.16 -19.93
CA ILE A 470 -0.99 29.80 -20.64
C ILE A 470 -1.17 30.01 -22.16
N GLU A 471 -2.26 29.50 -22.71
CA GLU A 471 -2.57 29.60 -24.15
C GLU A 471 -2.61 31.03 -24.61
N ASN A 472 -3.14 31.93 -23.79
CA ASN A 472 -3.31 33.36 -24.10
C ASN A 472 -2.22 34.26 -23.50
N ASN A 473 -1.12 33.70 -22.97
CA ASN A 473 0.00 34.45 -22.38
C ASN A 473 -0.41 35.41 -21.24
N LYS A 474 -1.40 35.02 -20.44
CA LYS A 474 -1.93 35.80 -19.31
C LYS A 474 -1.58 35.18 -17.95
N THR A 475 -0.40 34.54 -17.85
CA THR A 475 0.11 33.98 -16.59
C THR A 475 0.86 35.06 -15.80
N GLY A 476 0.89 34.88 -14.46
CA GLY A 476 1.59 35.81 -13.58
C GLY A 476 1.80 35.21 -12.18
N ASP A 477 2.25 36.01 -11.25
CA ASP A 477 2.44 35.62 -9.85
C ASP A 477 1.12 35.59 -9.06
N SER A 478 1.19 35.20 -7.80
CA SER A 478 0.00 35.13 -6.93
C SER A 478 -0.68 36.48 -6.71
N ASN A 479 0.06 37.61 -6.77
CA ASN A 479 -0.51 38.95 -6.64
C ASN A 479 -1.28 39.35 -7.89
N TYR A 480 -0.75 39.04 -9.07
CA TYR A 480 -1.45 39.21 -10.32
C TYR A 480 -2.77 38.44 -10.32
N TYR A 481 -2.74 37.17 -10.00
CA TYR A 481 -3.94 36.33 -9.91
C TYR A 481 -4.93 36.85 -8.87
N ARG A 482 -4.45 37.31 -7.70
CA ARG A 482 -5.30 37.90 -6.67
C ARG A 482 -6.12 39.07 -7.19
N LYS A 483 -5.50 39.99 -7.91
CA LYS A 483 -6.19 41.14 -8.51
C LYS A 483 -7.22 40.71 -9.56
N CYS A 484 -6.85 39.79 -10.45
CA CYS A 484 -7.77 39.31 -11.49
C CYS A 484 -8.99 38.62 -10.90
N PHE A 485 -8.79 37.80 -9.85
CA PHE A 485 -9.88 37.07 -9.20
C PHE A 485 -10.76 37.93 -8.27
N GLU A 486 -10.54 39.22 -8.11
CA GLU A 486 -11.50 40.11 -7.44
C GLU A 486 -12.89 40.06 -8.09
N LYS A 487 -12.96 39.83 -9.39
CA LYS A 487 -14.20 39.67 -10.16
C LYS A 487 -14.94 38.33 -9.89
N ILE A 488 -14.35 37.35 -9.17
CA ILE A 488 -14.94 36.02 -8.96
C ILE A 488 -16.10 36.01 -7.94
N SER A 489 -16.31 37.15 -7.27
CA SER A 489 -17.41 37.31 -6.32
C SER A 489 -18.76 37.15 -7.04
N GLY A 490 -19.56 36.18 -6.62
CA GLY A 490 -20.83 35.88 -7.28
C GLY A 490 -20.78 34.78 -8.35
N PHE A 491 -19.61 34.25 -8.68
CA PHE A 491 -19.50 33.16 -9.63
C PHE A 491 -20.16 31.88 -9.10
N ASN A 492 -21.05 31.29 -9.89
CA ASN A 492 -21.80 30.09 -9.49
C ASN A 492 -21.07 28.80 -9.84
N PHE A 493 -20.17 28.36 -8.95
CA PHE A 493 -19.42 27.10 -9.10
C PHE A 493 -20.32 25.87 -9.20
N LYS A 494 -21.52 25.90 -8.64
CA LYS A 494 -22.43 24.73 -8.58
C LYS A 494 -23.25 24.54 -9.85
N SER A 495 -23.25 25.52 -10.76
CA SER A 495 -23.91 25.37 -12.06
C SER A 495 -23.22 24.36 -12.98
N PHE A 496 -21.98 23.94 -12.65
CA PHE A 496 -21.19 23.03 -13.48
C PHE A 496 -21.25 21.58 -12.95
N LYS A 497 -21.56 20.65 -13.85
CA LYS A 497 -21.54 19.21 -13.56
C LYS A 497 -20.10 18.66 -13.57
N SER A 498 -19.90 17.47 -13.01
CA SER A 498 -18.59 16.82 -12.89
C SER A 498 -17.86 16.55 -14.21
N SER A 499 -18.53 16.60 -15.36
CA SER A 499 -17.90 16.46 -16.70
C SER A 499 -17.57 17.80 -17.36
N GLN A 500 -17.92 18.94 -16.76
CA GLN A 500 -17.83 20.26 -17.38
C GLN A 500 -16.60 21.06 -16.93
N TYR A 501 -15.50 20.39 -16.62
CA TYR A 501 -14.28 21.02 -16.10
C TYR A 501 -13.71 22.11 -17.01
N ARG A 502 -13.61 21.83 -18.32
CA ARG A 502 -13.10 22.80 -19.31
C ARG A 502 -14.03 23.99 -19.43
N LYS A 503 -15.36 23.75 -19.48
CA LYS A 503 -16.36 24.82 -19.55
C LYS A 503 -16.31 25.76 -18.34
N MET A 504 -16.13 25.18 -17.13
CA MET A 504 -15.93 25.97 -15.90
C MET A 504 -14.66 26.82 -16.00
N GLY A 505 -13.53 26.20 -16.42
CA GLY A 505 -12.27 26.92 -16.60
C GLY A 505 -12.35 28.07 -17.59
N GLU A 506 -13.03 27.84 -18.71
CA GLU A 506 -13.29 28.88 -19.73
C GLU A 506 -14.16 30.02 -19.17
N SER A 507 -15.21 29.69 -18.41
CA SER A 507 -16.08 30.70 -17.80
C SER A 507 -15.32 31.52 -16.75
N ILE A 508 -14.51 30.91 -15.92
CA ILE A 508 -13.64 31.62 -14.96
C ILE A 508 -12.64 32.54 -15.71
N TYR A 509 -12.03 32.04 -16.78
CA TYR A 509 -11.11 32.81 -17.60
C TYR A 509 -11.80 34.04 -18.21
N LYS A 510 -13.00 33.87 -18.78
CA LYS A 510 -13.77 34.97 -19.37
C LYS A 510 -14.17 36.01 -18.32
N GLU A 511 -14.65 35.58 -17.17
CA GLU A 511 -15.10 36.46 -16.08
C GLU A 511 -13.96 37.27 -15.48
N CYS A 512 -12.80 36.67 -15.27
CA CYS A 512 -11.73 37.27 -14.47
C CYS A 512 -10.60 37.87 -15.31
N PHE A 513 -10.38 37.41 -16.55
CA PHE A 513 -9.19 37.76 -17.35
C PHE A 513 -9.49 38.35 -18.72
N ILE A 514 -10.76 38.43 -19.08
CA ILE A 514 -11.18 39.17 -20.26
C ILE A 514 -11.89 40.43 -19.80
N GLU A 515 -11.54 41.57 -20.41
CA GLU A 515 -12.17 42.85 -20.14
C GLU A 515 -13.61 42.95 -20.65
#